data_525ea468c6c9ebeb33f561e7b34c009c
#
_entry.id   525ea468c6c9ebeb33f561e7b34c009c
#
_cell.length_a   1.000
_cell.length_b   1.000
_cell.length_c   1.000
_cell.angle_alpha   90.00
_cell.angle_beta   90.00
_cell.angle_gamma   90.00
#
_symmetry.space_group_name_H-M   'P 1'
#
loop_
_entity.id
_entity.type
_entity.pdbx_description
1 polymer ?
#
loop_
_entity_poly.entity_id
_entity_poly.type
_entity_poly.pdbx_seq_one_letter_code
_entity_poly.pdbx_strand_id
1 'polypeptide(L)'
;SLPKGPALPAPGEPQTPKAGVTHIEFPSKQTQLMLAQLGITRNDPDYAALYLGNQILGGGGFGTRLMDQVREKRGLTYGVYSGFTGMQSRGPFTIGLQTRAEMSEGTLKLVQDIVRDYLDKGPTQKELDDAKRELAGSFPLSTASNADIVGQLGAIGFYNLPLDYLETFLSQVQGLSVEQVKEAMRRHLDPDAFVIVTAGPTVPQQPLPPPTDKPAAQPAGVPEH
;
A
#
# COMPACT_ATOMS: atom_id res chain seq x y z
N SER A 1 -32.41 -5.20 -29.99
CA SER A 1 -31.30 -5.77 -29.20
C SER A 1 -30.04 -5.84 -30.06
N LEU A 2 -28.90 -5.42 -29.54
CA LEU A 2 -27.64 -5.57 -30.23
C LEU A 2 -27.30 -7.06 -30.35
N PRO A 3 -26.73 -7.52 -31.50
CA PRO A 3 -26.29 -8.89 -31.63
C PRO A 3 -25.18 -9.20 -30.60
N LYS A 4 -25.23 -10.41 -30.06
CA LYS A 4 -24.23 -10.85 -29.09
C LYS A 4 -22.86 -10.97 -29.79
N GLY A 5 -21.92 -10.13 -29.46
CA GLY A 5 -20.54 -10.20 -29.97
C GLY A 5 -19.80 -11.45 -29.45
N PRO A 6 -18.59 -11.75 -29.98
CA PRO A 6 -17.75 -12.81 -29.44
C PRO A 6 -17.33 -12.44 -28.01
N ALA A 7 -17.18 -13.44 -27.16
CA ALA A 7 -16.63 -13.24 -25.82
C ALA A 7 -15.21 -12.65 -25.92
N LEU A 8 -14.92 -11.65 -25.13
CA LEU A 8 -13.55 -11.14 -25.02
C LEU A 8 -12.66 -12.20 -24.37
N PRO A 9 -11.40 -12.36 -24.83
CA PRO A 9 -10.47 -13.26 -24.18
C PRO A 9 -10.20 -12.79 -22.73
N ALA A 10 -9.99 -13.74 -21.83
CA ALA A 10 -9.57 -13.41 -20.47
C ALA A 10 -8.23 -12.64 -20.52
N PRO A 11 -8.00 -11.69 -19.60
CA PRO A 11 -6.71 -11.01 -19.49
C PRO A 11 -5.61 -12.05 -19.27
N GLY A 12 -4.52 -11.93 -20.02
CA GLY A 12 -3.34 -12.77 -19.81
C GLY A 12 -2.64 -12.45 -18.50
N GLU A 13 -1.83 -13.39 -18.00
CA GLU A 13 -0.94 -13.12 -16.85
C GLU A 13 0.12 -12.08 -17.24
N PRO A 14 0.32 -11.03 -16.42
CA PRO A 14 1.34 -10.04 -16.66
C PRO A 14 2.73 -10.67 -16.47
N GLN A 15 3.69 -10.24 -17.30
CA GLN A 15 5.07 -10.65 -17.13
C GLN A 15 5.67 -9.96 -15.90
N THR A 16 6.46 -10.67 -15.11
CA THR A 16 7.20 -10.08 -13.98
C THR A 16 8.26 -9.12 -14.53
N PRO A 17 8.19 -7.82 -14.19
CA PRO A 17 9.18 -6.87 -14.65
C PRO A 17 10.54 -7.14 -13.99
N LYS A 18 11.61 -6.75 -14.67
CA LYS A 18 12.96 -6.84 -14.10
C LYS A 18 13.13 -5.77 -13.00
N ALA A 19 13.55 -6.19 -11.82
CA ALA A 19 13.90 -5.27 -10.73
C ALA A 19 15.02 -4.30 -11.14
N GLY A 20 14.98 -3.10 -10.61
CA GLY A 20 15.99 -2.09 -10.86
C GLY A 20 15.51 -0.67 -10.56
N VAL A 21 16.41 0.30 -10.62
CA VAL A 21 16.15 1.71 -10.39
C VAL A 21 16.31 2.49 -11.69
N THR A 22 15.30 3.29 -12.03
CA THR A 22 15.33 4.25 -13.14
C THR A 22 15.13 5.63 -12.58
N HIS A 23 16.06 6.55 -12.87
CA HIS A 23 15.93 7.95 -12.54
C HIS A 23 15.50 8.74 -13.77
N ILE A 24 14.52 9.63 -13.59
CA ILE A 24 14.03 10.57 -14.60
C ILE A 24 14.38 11.97 -14.10
N GLU A 25 15.27 12.65 -14.83
CA GLU A 25 15.61 14.05 -14.54
C GLU A 25 14.38 14.93 -14.75
N PHE A 26 13.99 15.67 -13.71
CA PHE A 26 12.83 16.55 -13.76
C PHE A 26 13.09 17.81 -12.91
N PRO A 27 12.85 19.03 -13.45
CA PRO A 27 13.11 20.28 -12.75
C PRO A 27 12.08 20.53 -11.64
N SER A 28 12.40 20.09 -10.42
CA SER A 28 11.56 20.22 -9.24
C SER A 28 12.42 20.46 -8.00
N LYS A 29 11.82 20.87 -6.89
CA LYS A 29 12.46 20.89 -5.55
C LYS A 29 12.32 19.56 -4.82
N GLN A 30 11.46 18.68 -5.31
CA GLN A 30 11.15 17.39 -4.72
C GLN A 30 11.44 16.29 -5.73
N THR A 31 11.73 15.10 -5.22
CA THR A 31 11.81 13.86 -5.99
C THR A 31 10.62 12.98 -5.64
N GLN A 32 9.88 12.57 -6.67
CA GLN A 32 8.87 11.53 -6.58
C GLN A 32 9.56 10.17 -6.53
N LEU A 33 9.18 9.33 -5.59
CA LEU A 33 9.64 7.95 -5.47
C LEU A 33 8.46 7.02 -5.65
N MET A 34 8.57 6.07 -6.58
CA MET A 34 7.60 5.02 -6.82
C MET A 34 8.30 3.68 -6.84
N LEU A 35 7.91 2.79 -5.94
CA LEU A 35 8.35 1.41 -5.91
C LEU A 35 7.16 0.54 -6.29
N ALA A 36 7.35 -0.40 -7.20
CA ALA A 36 6.29 -1.31 -7.63
C ALA A 36 6.84 -2.71 -7.85
N GLN A 37 6.03 -3.71 -7.58
CA GLN A 37 6.26 -5.09 -7.99
C GLN A 37 4.94 -5.76 -8.33
N LEU A 38 4.99 -6.90 -8.97
CA LEU A 38 3.81 -7.68 -9.27
C LEU A 38 3.19 -8.18 -7.97
N GLY A 39 1.92 -7.89 -7.79
CA GLY A 39 1.14 -8.25 -6.60
C GLY A 39 0.20 -9.42 -6.87
N ILE A 40 -1.09 -9.23 -6.63
CA ILE A 40 -2.10 -10.28 -6.51
C ILE A 40 -3.31 -10.07 -7.41
N THR A 41 -4.07 -11.14 -7.61
CA THR A 41 -5.44 -11.06 -8.14
C THR A 41 -6.42 -10.63 -7.03
N ARG A 42 -7.60 -10.17 -7.42
CA ARG A 42 -8.65 -9.83 -6.44
C ARG A 42 -9.19 -11.07 -5.71
N ASN A 43 -9.11 -12.23 -6.34
CA ASN A 43 -9.58 -13.52 -5.80
C ASN A 43 -8.46 -14.34 -5.16
N ASP A 44 -7.32 -13.74 -4.86
CA ASP A 44 -6.23 -14.42 -4.17
C ASP A 44 -6.70 -14.91 -2.79
N PRO A 45 -6.44 -16.17 -2.41
CA PRO A 45 -6.83 -16.70 -1.10
C PRO A 45 -6.18 -15.96 0.06
N ASP A 46 -5.03 -15.33 -0.15
CA ASP A 46 -4.34 -14.51 0.85
C ASP A 46 -4.85 -13.05 0.89
N TYR A 47 -5.85 -12.69 0.08
CA TYR A 47 -6.29 -11.30 -0.06
C TYR A 47 -6.60 -10.62 1.29
N ALA A 48 -7.30 -11.30 2.19
CA ALA A 48 -7.65 -10.75 3.51
C ALA A 48 -6.40 -10.50 4.38
N ALA A 49 -5.43 -11.43 4.35
CA ALA A 49 -4.17 -11.30 5.09
C ALA A 49 -3.27 -10.19 4.52
N LEU A 50 -3.19 -10.10 3.19
CA LEU A 50 -2.44 -9.05 2.49
C LEU A 50 -3.07 -7.67 2.67
N TYR A 51 -4.40 -7.60 2.64
CA TYR A 51 -5.12 -6.37 2.93
C TYR A 51 -4.79 -5.87 4.34
N LEU A 52 -4.95 -6.73 5.36
CA LEU A 52 -4.66 -6.38 6.76
C LEU A 52 -3.17 -6.06 6.97
N GLY A 53 -2.26 -6.85 6.37
CA GLY A 53 -0.83 -6.60 6.42
C GLY A 53 -0.44 -5.26 5.81
N ASN A 54 -1.07 -4.89 4.70
CA ASN A 54 -0.84 -3.59 4.08
C ASN A 54 -1.42 -2.43 4.91
N GLN A 55 -2.55 -2.60 5.58
CA GLN A 55 -3.09 -1.58 6.51
C GLN A 55 -2.05 -1.23 7.58
N ILE A 56 -1.27 -2.19 8.05
CA ILE A 56 -0.21 -1.98 9.04
C ILE A 56 1.03 -1.36 8.39
N LEU A 57 1.41 -1.78 7.18
CA LEU A 57 2.62 -1.30 6.52
C LEU A 57 2.50 0.14 6.05
N GLY A 58 1.47 0.48 5.27
CA GLY A 58 1.32 1.79 4.66
C GLY A 58 -0.05 2.12 4.06
N GLY A 59 -1.05 1.24 4.24
CA GLY A 59 -2.40 1.43 3.69
C GLY A 59 -3.38 2.12 4.64
N GLY A 60 -3.15 2.07 5.94
CA GLY A 60 -4.06 2.56 6.99
C GLY A 60 -3.92 4.05 7.36
N GLY A 61 -3.13 4.83 6.64
CA GLY A 61 -2.95 6.26 6.96
C GLY A 61 -1.95 6.53 8.09
N PHE A 62 -2.36 7.33 9.09
CA PHE A 62 -1.51 7.75 10.19
C PHE A 62 -1.13 6.62 11.10
N GLY A 63 -0.59 5.95 11.49
CA GLY A 63 -0.31 4.83 12.42
C GLY A 63 0.38 3.68 11.73
N THR A 64 0.57 3.79 10.42
CA THR A 64 1.29 2.77 9.66
C THR A 64 2.80 2.90 9.86
N ARG A 65 3.54 1.81 9.67
CA ARG A 65 5.01 1.81 9.82
C ARG A 65 5.70 2.80 8.89
N LEU A 66 5.25 2.89 7.64
CA LEU A 66 5.82 3.84 6.68
C LEU A 66 5.57 5.29 7.13
N MET A 67 4.34 5.63 7.53
CA MET A 67 4.03 6.98 8.00
C MET A 67 4.80 7.35 9.27
N ASP A 68 4.83 6.45 10.26
CA ASP A 68 5.58 6.67 11.52
C ASP A 68 7.07 6.94 11.25
N GLN A 69 7.72 6.09 10.47
CA GLN A 69 9.17 6.17 10.31
C GLN A 69 9.63 7.25 9.33
N VAL A 70 8.87 7.49 8.26
CA VAL A 70 9.29 8.41 7.20
C VAL A 70 8.76 9.82 7.44
N ARG A 71 7.50 9.95 7.87
CA ARG A 71 6.87 11.24 8.11
C ARG A 71 7.00 11.68 9.57
N GLU A 72 6.42 10.93 10.52
CA GLU A 72 6.29 11.39 11.90
C GLU A 72 7.65 11.54 12.59
N LYS A 73 8.53 10.55 12.47
CA LYS A 73 9.83 10.56 13.14
C LYS A 73 10.91 11.36 12.42
N ARG A 74 10.79 11.57 11.09
CA ARG A 74 11.89 12.20 10.33
C ARG A 74 11.48 13.40 9.47
N GLY A 75 10.19 13.65 9.27
CA GLY A 75 9.71 14.78 8.47
C GLY A 75 10.20 14.76 7.02
N LEU A 76 10.39 13.56 6.43
CA LEU A 76 10.95 13.39 5.08
C LEU A 76 9.90 13.58 3.98
N THR A 77 8.66 13.35 4.29
CA THR A 77 7.54 13.42 3.34
C THR A 77 6.30 14.01 3.99
N TYR A 78 5.39 14.51 3.17
CA TYR A 78 4.04 14.84 3.61
C TYR A 78 3.16 13.59 3.77
N GLY A 79 3.40 12.56 2.96
CA GLY A 79 2.71 11.29 3.04
C GLY A 79 3.45 10.19 2.28
N VAL A 80 3.33 8.96 2.77
CA VAL A 80 3.82 7.73 2.14
C VAL A 80 2.77 6.66 2.28
N TYR A 81 2.43 6.01 1.17
CA TYR A 81 1.35 5.04 1.11
C TYR A 81 1.79 3.79 0.36
N SER A 82 1.27 2.65 0.77
CA SER A 82 1.42 1.40 0.06
C SER A 82 0.07 0.76 -0.22
N GLY A 83 -0.01 -0.07 -1.27
CA GLY A 83 -1.25 -0.74 -1.61
C GLY A 83 -1.11 -1.87 -2.60
N PHE A 84 -1.94 -2.89 -2.44
CA PHE A 84 -2.20 -3.92 -3.43
C PHE A 84 -3.38 -3.49 -4.31
N THR A 85 -3.20 -3.52 -5.61
CA THR A 85 -4.29 -3.35 -6.57
C THR A 85 -4.69 -4.71 -7.10
N GLY A 86 -5.62 -5.39 -6.40
CA GLY A 86 -6.16 -6.67 -6.86
C GLY A 86 -7.01 -6.50 -8.13
N MET A 87 -6.65 -7.20 -9.19
CA MET A 87 -7.32 -7.16 -10.50
C MET A 87 -7.76 -8.58 -10.91
N GLN A 88 -8.32 -8.75 -12.10
CA GLN A 88 -8.68 -10.09 -12.64
C GLN A 88 -7.44 -10.94 -12.91
N SER A 89 -6.36 -10.36 -13.44
CA SER A 89 -5.00 -10.90 -13.38
C SER A 89 -4.23 -10.20 -12.28
N ARG A 90 -2.99 -10.63 -11.98
CA ARG A 90 -2.21 -10.01 -10.90
C ARG A 90 -1.97 -8.53 -11.17
N GLY A 91 -2.49 -7.69 -10.29
CA GLY A 91 -2.20 -6.25 -10.28
C GLY A 91 -0.94 -5.93 -9.48
N PRO A 92 -0.50 -4.67 -9.44
CA PRO A 92 0.72 -4.28 -8.73
C PRO A 92 0.51 -4.14 -7.21
N PHE A 93 1.60 -4.36 -6.47
CA PHE A 93 1.83 -3.73 -5.18
C PHE A 93 2.68 -2.49 -5.39
N THR A 94 2.31 -1.37 -4.81
CA THR A 94 3.01 -0.09 -4.99
C THR A 94 3.29 0.59 -3.66
N ILE A 95 4.40 1.34 -3.60
CA ILE A 95 4.68 2.32 -2.55
C ILE A 95 5.01 3.64 -3.22
N GLY A 96 4.34 4.72 -2.82
CA GLY A 96 4.50 6.04 -3.40
C GLY A 96 4.72 7.11 -2.35
N LEU A 97 5.67 8.04 -2.60
CA LEU A 97 5.91 9.22 -1.78
C LEU A 97 6.66 10.29 -2.55
N GLN A 98 6.66 11.50 -2.01
CA GLN A 98 7.52 12.59 -2.43
C GLN A 98 8.41 13.04 -1.28
N THR A 99 9.65 13.39 -1.57
CA THR A 99 10.59 13.92 -0.59
C THR A 99 11.43 15.04 -1.18
N ARG A 100 12.16 15.79 -0.36
CA ARG A 100 13.12 16.76 -0.83
C ARG A 100 14.19 16.06 -1.68
N ALA A 101 14.60 16.71 -2.78
CA ALA A 101 15.52 16.08 -3.74
C ALA A 101 16.83 15.61 -3.09
N GLU A 102 17.40 16.43 -2.19
CA GLU A 102 18.63 16.12 -1.48
C GLU A 102 18.52 15.00 -0.44
N MET A 103 17.30 14.51 -0.17
CA MET A 103 17.02 13.40 0.76
C MET A 103 16.53 12.13 0.06
N SER A 104 16.44 12.15 -1.27
CA SER A 104 15.72 11.12 -2.03
C SER A 104 16.36 9.74 -1.93
N GLU A 105 17.68 9.62 -2.04
CA GLU A 105 18.37 8.33 -1.96
C GLU A 105 18.27 7.73 -0.54
N GLY A 106 18.51 8.55 0.48
CA GLY A 106 18.39 8.11 1.87
C GLY A 106 16.95 7.69 2.21
N THR A 107 15.95 8.44 1.72
CA THR A 107 14.54 8.12 1.94
C THR A 107 14.14 6.83 1.23
N LEU A 108 14.60 6.63 -0.01
CA LEU A 108 14.37 5.37 -0.73
C LEU A 108 14.93 4.18 0.03
N LYS A 109 16.20 4.28 0.48
CA LYS A 109 16.81 3.23 1.29
C LYS A 109 16.03 2.96 2.57
N LEU A 110 15.62 3.99 3.28
CA LEU A 110 14.81 3.85 4.50
C LEU A 110 13.50 3.10 4.24
N VAL A 111 12.78 3.43 3.16
CA VAL A 111 11.55 2.72 2.79
C VAL A 111 11.82 1.24 2.51
N GLN A 112 12.88 0.93 1.75
CA GLN A 112 13.26 -0.46 1.49
C GLN A 112 13.64 -1.22 2.78
N ASP A 113 14.37 -0.58 3.70
CA ASP A 113 14.74 -1.17 4.98
C ASP A 113 13.50 -1.44 5.86
N ILE A 114 12.51 -0.53 5.86
CA ILE A 114 11.23 -0.72 6.58
C ILE A 114 10.45 -1.92 6.00
N VAL A 115 10.36 -2.01 4.68
CA VAL A 115 9.68 -3.15 4.02
C VAL A 115 10.38 -4.46 4.37
N ARG A 116 11.70 -4.50 4.26
CA ARG A 116 12.50 -5.69 4.61
C ARG A 116 12.28 -6.11 6.06
N ASP A 117 12.39 -5.16 6.99
CA ASP A 117 12.16 -5.43 8.42
C ASP A 117 10.74 -5.94 8.68
N TYR A 118 9.74 -5.36 8.00
CA TYR A 118 8.36 -5.81 8.12
C TYR A 118 8.15 -7.23 7.60
N LEU A 119 8.73 -7.57 6.46
CA LEU A 119 8.64 -8.92 5.90
C LEU A 119 9.38 -9.95 6.78
N ASP A 120 10.50 -9.57 7.38
CA ASP A 120 11.27 -10.47 8.24
C ASP A 120 10.63 -10.70 9.61
N LYS A 121 10.14 -9.65 10.26
CA LYS A 121 9.61 -9.71 11.63
C LYS A 121 8.09 -9.93 11.69
N GLY A 122 7.36 -9.49 10.67
CA GLY A 122 5.90 -9.44 10.67
C GLY A 122 5.36 -8.25 11.49
N PRO A 123 4.03 -8.14 11.60
CA PRO A 123 3.39 -7.20 12.51
C PRO A 123 3.57 -7.63 13.97
N THR A 124 3.54 -6.69 14.89
CA THR A 124 3.35 -6.99 16.30
C THR A 124 1.90 -7.33 16.58
N GLN A 125 1.61 -8.03 17.71
CA GLN A 125 0.23 -8.31 18.10
C GLN A 125 -0.58 -7.02 18.29
N LYS A 126 0.03 -5.98 18.84
CA LYS A 126 -0.63 -4.67 19.02
C LYS A 126 -1.02 -4.04 17.68
N GLU A 127 -0.13 -4.02 16.69
CA GLU A 127 -0.43 -3.48 15.35
C GLU A 127 -1.56 -4.28 14.69
N LEU A 128 -1.55 -5.60 14.83
CA LEU A 128 -2.61 -6.47 14.31
C LEU A 128 -3.97 -6.16 14.94
N ASP A 129 -4.01 -6.05 16.27
CA ASP A 129 -5.24 -5.79 17.02
C ASP A 129 -5.79 -4.38 16.72
N ASP A 130 -4.92 -3.40 16.60
CA ASP A 130 -5.29 -2.03 16.25
C ASP A 130 -5.85 -1.96 14.82
N ALA A 131 -5.20 -2.58 13.84
CA ALA A 131 -5.67 -2.63 12.46
C ALA A 131 -7.00 -3.37 12.30
N LYS A 132 -7.21 -4.48 13.01
CA LYS A 132 -8.49 -5.19 13.03
C LYS A 132 -9.61 -4.33 13.62
N ARG A 133 -9.33 -3.59 14.69
CA ARG A 133 -10.30 -2.71 15.34
C ARG A 133 -10.67 -1.54 14.44
N GLU A 134 -9.68 -0.91 13.80
CA GLU A 134 -9.89 0.19 12.84
C GLU A 134 -10.74 -0.29 11.66
N LEU A 135 -10.40 -1.43 11.08
CA LEU A 135 -11.17 -1.99 9.98
C LEU A 135 -12.61 -2.33 10.39
N ALA A 136 -12.80 -2.96 11.55
CA ALA A 136 -14.15 -3.26 12.05
C ALA A 136 -15.00 -1.99 12.25
N GLY A 137 -14.37 -0.90 12.70
CA GLY A 137 -15.05 0.40 12.88
C GLY A 137 -15.36 1.12 11.56
N SER A 138 -14.48 1.01 10.57
CA SER A 138 -14.63 1.70 9.28
C SER A 138 -15.40 0.89 8.22
N PHE A 139 -15.43 -0.43 8.31
CA PHE A 139 -16.05 -1.30 7.31
C PHE A 139 -17.53 -1.00 7.05
N PRO A 140 -18.38 -0.69 8.05
CA PRO A 140 -19.77 -0.32 7.79
C PRO A 140 -19.93 0.93 6.89
N LEU A 141 -18.91 1.81 6.89
CA LEU A 141 -18.92 3.00 6.02
C LEU A 141 -18.79 2.64 4.54
N SER A 142 -18.24 1.47 4.22
CA SER A 142 -18.10 0.99 2.83
C SER A 142 -19.45 0.66 2.15
N THR A 143 -20.55 0.69 2.90
CA THR A 143 -21.93 0.48 2.44
C THR A 143 -22.88 1.57 2.95
N ALA A 144 -22.35 2.74 3.36
CA ALA A 144 -23.15 3.79 3.99
C ALA A 144 -24.05 4.55 3.01
N SER A 145 -23.72 4.58 1.72
CA SER A 145 -24.54 5.21 0.68
C SER A 145 -24.94 4.23 -0.43
N ASN A 146 -25.96 4.59 -1.20
CA ASN A 146 -26.36 3.81 -2.38
C ASN A 146 -25.20 3.69 -3.39
N ALA A 147 -24.36 4.70 -3.53
CA ALA A 147 -23.19 4.66 -4.40
C ALA A 147 -22.16 3.63 -3.92
N ASP A 148 -21.93 3.58 -2.62
CA ASP A 148 -21.01 2.60 -2.01
C ASP A 148 -21.54 1.18 -2.18
N ILE A 149 -22.85 0.96 -1.94
CA ILE A 149 -23.50 -0.33 -2.13
C ILE A 149 -23.38 -0.79 -3.59
N VAL A 150 -23.66 0.07 -4.56
CA VAL A 150 -23.51 -0.24 -5.99
C VAL A 150 -22.06 -0.56 -6.33
N GLY A 151 -21.09 0.18 -5.76
CA GLY A 151 -19.67 -0.09 -5.92
C GLY A 151 -19.27 -1.49 -5.41
N GLN A 152 -19.73 -1.87 -4.21
CA GLN A 152 -19.49 -3.20 -3.65
C GLN A 152 -20.13 -4.32 -4.48
N LEU A 153 -21.41 -4.16 -4.86
CA LEU A 153 -22.10 -5.13 -5.73
C LEU A 153 -21.42 -5.26 -7.09
N GLY A 154 -20.98 -4.13 -7.66
CA GLY A 154 -20.21 -4.11 -8.90
C GLY A 154 -18.87 -4.88 -8.77
N ALA A 155 -18.14 -4.69 -7.68
CA ALA A 155 -16.91 -5.43 -7.41
C ALA A 155 -17.16 -6.93 -7.22
N ILE A 156 -18.19 -7.30 -6.44
CA ILE A 156 -18.59 -8.70 -6.24
C ILE A 156 -18.91 -9.36 -7.58
N GLY A 157 -19.74 -8.72 -8.42
CA GLY A 157 -20.10 -9.27 -9.73
C GLY A 157 -18.93 -9.31 -10.72
N PHE A 158 -18.12 -8.24 -10.78
CA PHE A 158 -17.00 -8.13 -11.74
C PHE A 158 -15.87 -9.12 -11.44
N TYR A 159 -15.53 -9.29 -10.16
CA TYR A 159 -14.49 -10.20 -9.72
C TYR A 159 -15.00 -11.61 -9.40
N ASN A 160 -16.29 -11.86 -9.59
CA ASN A 160 -16.93 -13.13 -9.27
C ASN A 160 -16.65 -13.58 -7.82
N LEU A 161 -16.77 -12.64 -6.88
CA LEU A 161 -16.64 -12.93 -5.45
C LEU A 161 -17.90 -13.63 -4.92
N PRO A 162 -17.82 -14.37 -3.79
CA PRO A 162 -18.98 -14.93 -3.15
C PRO A 162 -20.03 -13.87 -2.82
N LEU A 163 -21.32 -14.22 -2.90
CA LEU A 163 -22.41 -13.26 -2.62
C LEU A 163 -22.42 -12.78 -1.17
N ASP A 164 -21.91 -13.58 -0.25
CA ASP A 164 -21.73 -13.29 1.17
C ASP A 164 -20.39 -12.62 1.49
N TYR A 165 -19.66 -12.12 0.46
CA TYR A 165 -18.33 -11.56 0.59
C TYR A 165 -18.23 -10.49 1.70
N LEU A 166 -19.21 -9.58 1.77
CA LEU A 166 -19.19 -8.49 2.75
C LEU A 166 -19.32 -9.01 4.20
N GLU A 167 -20.03 -10.11 4.41
CA GLU A 167 -20.17 -10.74 5.72
C GLU A 167 -18.94 -11.56 6.09
N THR A 168 -18.40 -12.30 5.12
CA THR A 168 -17.30 -13.24 5.34
C THR A 168 -15.95 -12.56 5.40
N PHE A 169 -15.73 -11.48 4.64
CA PHE A 169 -14.43 -10.77 4.59
C PHE A 169 -14.00 -10.25 5.97
N LEU A 170 -14.89 -9.56 6.68
CA LEU A 170 -14.58 -9.04 8.01
C LEU A 170 -14.28 -10.17 9.00
N SER A 171 -15.06 -11.27 8.94
CA SER A 171 -14.83 -12.45 9.76
C SER A 171 -13.47 -13.10 9.47
N GLN A 172 -13.08 -13.20 8.19
CA GLN A 172 -11.76 -13.68 7.78
C GLN A 172 -10.65 -12.82 8.38
N VAL A 173 -10.75 -11.49 8.22
CA VAL A 173 -9.76 -10.56 8.78
C VAL A 173 -9.65 -10.71 10.30
N GLN A 174 -10.78 -10.81 11.02
CA GLN A 174 -10.78 -10.95 12.47
C GLN A 174 -10.13 -12.28 12.94
N GLY A 175 -10.23 -13.34 12.13
CA GLY A 175 -9.63 -14.64 12.42
C GLY A 175 -8.11 -14.73 12.18
N LEU A 176 -7.48 -13.75 11.52
CA LEU A 176 -6.05 -13.82 11.18
C LEU A 176 -5.14 -13.68 12.40
N SER A 177 -4.06 -14.46 12.40
CA SER A 177 -2.96 -14.32 13.37
C SER A 177 -1.80 -13.50 12.79
N VAL A 178 -0.90 -13.05 13.66
CA VAL A 178 0.36 -12.39 13.27
C VAL A 178 1.13 -13.23 12.26
N GLU A 179 1.26 -14.54 12.53
CA GLU A 179 2.04 -15.43 11.67
C GLU A 179 1.40 -15.59 10.28
N GLN A 180 0.08 -15.73 10.20
CA GLN A 180 -0.62 -15.81 8.91
C GLN A 180 -0.44 -14.54 8.07
N VAL A 181 -0.51 -13.36 8.68
CA VAL A 181 -0.25 -12.09 7.98
C VAL A 181 1.20 -12.00 7.53
N LYS A 182 2.16 -12.33 8.40
CA LYS A 182 3.58 -12.35 8.08
C LYS A 182 3.89 -13.29 6.92
N GLU A 183 3.41 -14.51 6.98
CA GLU A 183 3.66 -15.52 5.93
C GLU A 183 3.02 -15.12 4.60
N ALA A 184 1.81 -14.56 4.61
CA ALA A 184 1.17 -14.06 3.40
C ALA A 184 1.99 -12.92 2.78
N MET A 185 2.39 -11.91 3.57
CA MET A 185 3.21 -10.80 3.08
C MET A 185 4.55 -11.29 2.49
N ARG A 186 5.23 -12.22 3.14
CA ARG A 186 6.49 -12.80 2.65
C ARG A 186 6.32 -13.64 1.39
N ARG A 187 5.18 -14.28 1.21
CA ARG A 187 4.90 -15.13 0.04
C ARG A 187 4.70 -14.29 -1.22
N HIS A 188 4.14 -13.10 -1.06
CA HIS A 188 3.74 -12.24 -2.19
C HIS A 188 4.66 -11.04 -2.43
N LEU A 189 5.52 -10.68 -1.48
CA LEU A 189 6.44 -9.55 -1.62
C LEU A 189 7.89 -9.99 -1.46
N ASP A 190 8.72 -9.53 -2.39
CA ASP A 190 10.16 -9.67 -2.36
C ASP A 190 10.78 -8.27 -2.26
N PRO A 191 11.53 -7.94 -1.17
CA PRO A 191 12.11 -6.61 -0.99
C PRO A 191 13.17 -6.28 -2.06
N ASP A 192 13.69 -7.28 -2.77
CA ASP A 192 14.70 -7.11 -3.82
C ASP A 192 14.11 -7.11 -5.24
N ALA A 193 12.80 -7.37 -5.39
CA ALA A 193 12.13 -7.46 -6.69
C ALA A 193 11.44 -6.15 -7.13
N PHE A 194 11.67 -5.03 -6.45
CA PHE A 194 11.03 -3.77 -6.83
C PHE A 194 11.59 -3.18 -8.13
N VAL A 195 10.70 -2.78 -9.00
CA VAL A 195 10.97 -1.75 -10.03
C VAL A 195 10.78 -0.40 -9.36
N ILE A 196 11.81 0.41 -9.38
CA ILE A 196 11.85 1.70 -8.70
C ILE A 196 12.01 2.79 -9.75
N VAL A 197 11.10 3.75 -9.73
CA VAL A 197 11.20 4.96 -10.55
C VAL A 197 11.33 6.16 -9.63
N THR A 198 12.35 6.97 -9.88
CA THR A 198 12.52 8.26 -9.21
C THR A 198 12.43 9.38 -10.25
N ALA A 199 11.69 10.43 -9.96
CA ALA A 199 11.57 11.59 -10.85
C ALA A 199 11.84 12.88 -10.06
N GLY A 200 12.90 13.60 -10.42
CA GLY A 200 13.35 14.82 -9.75
C GLY A 200 14.71 15.26 -10.25
N PRO A 201 15.29 16.33 -9.68
CA PRO A 201 16.63 16.80 -10.09
C PRO A 201 17.72 15.91 -9.50
N THR A 202 18.81 15.76 -10.22
CA THR A 202 20.05 15.17 -9.71
C THR A 202 20.80 16.20 -8.87
N VAL A 203 20.84 16.01 -7.55
CA VAL A 203 21.49 16.93 -6.61
C VAL A 203 22.37 16.17 -5.61
N PRO A 204 23.38 16.82 -4.99
CA PRO A 204 24.14 16.21 -3.90
C PRO A 204 23.23 15.77 -2.76
N GLN A 205 23.39 14.52 -2.34
CA GLN A 205 22.56 13.94 -1.31
C GLN A 205 23.06 14.30 0.10
N GLN A 206 22.13 14.44 1.03
CA GLN A 206 22.38 14.75 2.43
C GLN A 206 22.01 13.57 3.32
N PRO A 207 22.64 13.40 4.49
CA PRO A 207 22.25 12.38 5.44
C PRO A 207 20.85 12.65 5.97
N LEU A 208 20.09 11.57 6.21
CA LEU A 208 18.76 11.70 6.80
C LEU A 208 18.82 12.26 8.22
N PRO A 209 17.83 13.05 8.63
CA PRO A 209 17.69 13.46 10.02
C PRO A 209 17.51 12.22 10.91
N PRO A 210 18.06 12.23 12.14
CA PRO A 210 17.81 11.16 13.09
C PRO A 210 16.31 11.09 13.42
N PRO A 211 15.80 9.90 13.78
CA PRO A 211 14.41 9.78 14.23
C PRO A 211 14.20 10.58 15.52
N THR A 212 13.06 11.27 15.61
CA THR A 212 12.65 11.98 16.81
C THR A 212 11.39 11.33 17.38
N ASP A 213 11.30 11.23 18.71
CA ASP A 213 10.11 10.75 19.41
C ASP A 213 9.00 11.79 19.51
N LYS A 214 9.26 13.02 19.05
CA LYS A 214 8.23 14.07 18.97
C LYS A 214 7.46 13.89 17.67
N PRO A 215 6.10 13.87 17.73
CA PRO A 215 5.30 13.95 16.51
C PRO A 215 5.76 15.16 15.70
N ALA A 216 5.89 15.01 14.38
CA ALA A 216 6.18 16.12 13.50
C ALA A 216 5.14 17.23 13.77
N ALA A 217 5.58 18.45 14.00
CA ALA A 217 4.67 19.56 14.24
C ALA A 217 3.65 19.63 13.10
N GLN A 218 2.37 19.61 13.44
CA GLN A 218 1.32 19.84 12.45
C GLN A 218 1.62 21.17 11.76
N PRO A 219 1.53 21.25 10.42
CA PRO A 219 1.65 22.52 9.73
C PRO A 219 0.64 23.48 10.35
N ALA A 220 1.12 24.66 10.74
CA ALA A 220 0.30 25.73 11.32
C ALA A 220 -0.96 25.91 10.48
N GLY A 221 -2.11 25.95 11.17
CA GLY A 221 -3.44 25.83 10.61
C GLY A 221 -3.68 26.65 9.35
N VAL A 222 -4.45 26.07 8.46
CA VAL A 222 -5.15 26.80 7.40
C VAL A 222 -6.02 27.85 8.10
N PRO A 223 -5.93 29.15 7.74
CA PRO A 223 -6.83 30.16 8.29
C PRO A 223 -8.27 29.78 7.96
N GLU A 224 -9.12 29.72 8.98
CA GLU A 224 -10.57 29.62 8.79
C GLU A 224 -11.05 30.84 8.00
N HIS A 225 -11.66 30.56 6.83
CA HIS A 225 -12.43 31.54 6.06
C HIS A 225 -13.92 31.18 6.12
#